data_6ebbbb6a52b9a0ce713bd31af4d73815
#
_entry.id   6ebbbb6a52b9a0ce713bd31af4d73815
#
_cell.length_a   1.000
_cell.length_b   1.000
_cell.length_c   1.000
_cell.angle_alpha   90.00
_cell.angle_beta   90.00
_cell.angle_gamma   90.00
#
_symmetry.space_group_name_H-M   'P 1'
#
loop_
_entity.id
_entity.type
_entity.pdbx_description
1 polymer ?
#
loop_
_entity_poly.entity_id
_entity_poly.type
_entity_poly.pdbx_seq_one_letter_code
_entity_poly.pdbx_strand_id
1 'polypeptide(L)'
;MKTHLPKVNLDERKWHVIDADGAVLGRLAVQVADILRGKDKPTYTAHLDAGDFVVVINAEKVKLTGKKETAKQYMSYSGWKGGEKYTTVERIRAKQPEHLITHAVKGMIPKN
;
A
#
# COMPACT_ATOMS: atom_id res chain seq x y z
N MET A 1 28.40 -5.11 22.69
CA MET A 1 27.87 -5.01 21.30
C MET A 1 26.97 -3.80 21.18
N LYS A 2 27.23 -2.95 20.20
CA LYS A 2 26.38 -1.75 19.98
C LYS A 2 25.36 -2.05 18.86
N THR A 3 24.10 -1.72 19.13
CA THR A 3 23.05 -1.81 18.12
C THR A 3 23.19 -0.63 17.16
N HIS A 4 23.19 -0.91 15.87
CA HIS A 4 23.25 0.13 14.84
C HIS A 4 21.87 0.75 14.69
N LEU A 5 21.80 2.09 14.87
CA LEU A 5 20.58 2.85 14.61
C LEU A 5 20.84 3.77 13.41
N PRO A 6 20.19 3.52 12.27
CA PRO A 6 20.42 4.35 11.08
C PRO A 6 19.86 5.76 11.29
N LYS A 7 20.54 6.74 10.70
CA LYS A 7 20.02 8.11 10.63
C LYS A 7 19.05 8.17 9.45
N VAL A 8 17.88 8.74 9.68
CA VAL A 8 16.91 8.96 8.61
C VAL A 8 17.30 10.22 7.85
N ASN A 9 17.64 10.06 6.57
CA ASN A 9 18.01 11.18 5.71
C ASN A 9 17.18 11.10 4.43
N LEU A 10 16.30 12.07 4.22
CA LEU A 10 15.41 12.12 3.06
C LEU A 10 16.16 12.24 1.74
N ASP A 11 17.33 12.87 1.74
CA ASP A 11 18.13 13.05 0.54
C ASP A 11 18.76 11.74 0.04
N GLU A 12 18.90 10.75 0.92
CA GLU A 12 19.45 9.44 0.59
C GLU A 12 18.39 8.44 0.16
N ARG A 13 17.12 8.80 0.21
CA ARG A 13 16.02 7.92 -0.20
C ARG A 13 15.95 7.83 -1.71
N LYS A 14 15.86 6.58 -2.18
CA LYS A 14 15.73 6.30 -3.62
C LYS A 14 14.27 6.25 -4.02
N TRP A 15 14.02 6.50 -5.29
CA TRP A 15 12.69 6.35 -5.88
C TRP A 15 12.61 5.00 -6.58
N HIS A 16 11.57 4.25 -6.28
CA HIS A 16 11.28 2.97 -6.93
C HIS A 16 10.02 3.13 -7.78
N VAL A 17 10.07 2.65 -9.02
CA VAL A 17 8.91 2.63 -9.91
C VAL A 17 8.46 1.20 -10.05
N ILE A 18 7.19 0.92 -9.72
CA ILE A 18 6.59 -0.41 -9.79
C ILE A 18 5.43 -0.36 -10.77
N ASP A 19 5.41 -1.29 -11.72
CA ASP A 19 4.33 -1.42 -12.70
C ASP A 19 3.28 -2.38 -12.15
N ALA A 20 2.05 -1.90 -11.98
CA ALA A 20 0.93 -2.68 -11.48
C ALA A 20 0.20 -3.46 -12.58
N ASP A 21 0.58 -3.28 -13.84
CA ASP A 21 -0.09 -3.96 -14.96
C ASP A 21 0.03 -5.47 -14.83
N GLY A 22 -1.10 -6.14 -14.67
CA GLY A 22 -1.14 -7.59 -14.52
C GLY A 22 -0.70 -8.12 -13.16
N ALA A 23 -0.28 -7.26 -12.22
CA ALA A 23 0.13 -7.68 -10.89
C ALA A 23 -1.08 -7.96 -10.00
N VAL A 24 -0.98 -8.99 -9.13
CA VAL A 24 -2.02 -9.29 -8.15
C VAL A 24 -1.93 -8.27 -7.01
N LEU A 25 -3.05 -7.68 -6.64
CA LEU A 25 -3.10 -6.57 -5.67
C LEU A 25 -2.38 -6.88 -4.34
N GLY A 26 -2.68 -8.03 -3.73
CA GLY A 26 -2.09 -8.38 -2.43
C GLY A 26 -0.58 -8.51 -2.48
N ARG A 27 -0.05 -9.18 -3.50
CA ARG A 27 1.40 -9.36 -3.68
C ARG A 27 2.11 -8.05 -3.99
N LEU A 28 1.49 -7.22 -4.83
CA LEU A 28 2.01 -5.89 -5.14
C LEU A 28 2.08 -5.03 -3.88
N ALA A 29 1.02 -5.05 -3.07
CA ALA A 29 0.95 -4.26 -1.84
C ALA A 29 2.03 -4.67 -0.84
N VAL A 30 2.34 -5.97 -0.73
CA VAL A 30 3.42 -6.47 0.14
C VAL A 30 4.78 -5.91 -0.30
N GLN A 31 5.08 -5.95 -1.59
CA GLN A 31 6.32 -5.41 -2.13
C GLN A 31 6.45 -3.91 -1.86
N VAL A 32 5.40 -3.15 -2.11
CA VAL A 32 5.37 -1.70 -1.89
C VAL A 32 5.55 -1.39 -0.40
N ALA A 33 4.83 -2.10 0.48
CA ALA A 33 4.92 -1.88 1.91
C ALA A 33 6.33 -2.19 2.46
N ASP A 34 6.98 -3.25 1.98
CA ASP A 34 8.33 -3.61 2.40
C ASP A 34 9.36 -2.53 2.00
N ILE A 35 9.23 -1.97 0.80
CA ILE A 35 10.10 -0.87 0.35
C ILE A 35 9.86 0.39 1.20
N LEU A 36 8.61 0.74 1.44
CA LEU A 36 8.26 1.92 2.24
C LEU A 36 8.72 1.82 3.69
N ARG A 37 8.69 0.62 4.27
CA ARG A 37 9.16 0.38 5.64
C ARG A 37 10.67 0.21 5.73
N GLY A 38 11.35 -0.05 4.62
CA GLY A 38 12.78 -0.29 4.59
C GLY A 38 13.19 -1.71 4.93
N LYS A 39 12.27 -2.68 4.91
CA LYS A 39 12.57 -4.10 5.22
C LYS A 39 13.55 -4.74 4.25
N ASP A 40 13.68 -4.19 3.05
CA ASP A 40 14.63 -4.63 2.05
C ASP A 40 16.07 -4.18 2.35
N LYS A 41 16.26 -3.34 3.37
CA LYS A 41 17.57 -2.81 3.75
C LYS A 41 18.14 -3.57 4.94
N PRO A 42 19.47 -3.85 4.96
CA PRO A 42 20.10 -4.48 6.10
C PRO A 42 20.07 -3.62 7.38
N THR A 43 19.84 -2.31 7.23
CA THR A 43 19.75 -1.36 8.34
C THR A 43 18.33 -1.18 8.86
N TYR A 44 17.39 -2.05 8.48
CA TYR A 44 16.00 -1.96 8.92
C TYR A 44 15.88 -1.86 10.44
N THR A 45 15.10 -0.87 10.90
CA THR A 45 14.79 -0.69 12.31
C THR A 45 13.29 -0.38 12.42
N ALA A 46 12.56 -1.18 13.22
CA ALA A 46 11.10 -1.17 13.24
C ALA A 46 10.49 0.18 13.65
N HIS A 47 11.15 0.94 14.53
CA HIS A 47 10.63 2.22 15.02
C HIS A 47 11.11 3.43 14.21
N LEU A 48 11.90 3.22 13.18
CA LEU A 48 12.42 4.30 12.33
C LEU A 48 11.88 4.16 10.90
N ASP A 49 11.59 5.28 10.28
CA ASP A 49 11.16 5.34 8.89
C ASP A 49 12.40 5.49 7.99
N ALA A 50 13.05 4.37 7.70
CA ALA A 50 14.26 4.31 6.89
C ALA A 50 14.01 3.79 5.47
N GLY A 51 12.75 3.73 5.04
CA GLY A 51 12.37 3.24 3.71
C GLY A 51 12.60 4.26 2.59
N ASP A 52 12.35 3.82 1.38
CA ASP A 52 12.47 4.65 0.17
C ASP A 52 11.10 5.14 -0.29
N PHE A 53 11.08 5.94 -1.35
CA PHE A 53 9.83 6.36 -2.00
C PHE A 53 9.42 5.36 -3.07
N VAL A 54 8.11 5.18 -3.24
CA VAL A 54 7.56 4.26 -4.26
C VAL A 54 6.56 5.01 -5.13
N VAL A 55 6.68 4.84 -6.44
CA VAL A 55 5.68 5.29 -7.41
C VAL A 55 5.13 4.05 -8.12
N VAL A 56 3.82 3.87 -8.08
CA VAL A 56 3.14 2.77 -8.75
C VAL A 56 2.46 3.32 -10.00
N ILE A 57 2.77 2.73 -11.14
CA ILE A 57 2.17 3.11 -12.43
C ILE A 57 1.18 2.03 -12.88
N ASN A 58 0.26 2.39 -13.77
CA ASN A 58 -0.78 1.50 -14.30
C ASN A 58 -1.66 0.89 -13.19
N ALA A 59 -2.00 1.70 -12.17
CA ALA A 59 -2.80 1.24 -11.04
C ALA A 59 -4.16 0.70 -11.46
N GLU A 60 -4.74 1.20 -12.52
CA GLU A 60 -6.03 0.76 -13.06
C GLU A 60 -5.99 -0.67 -13.61
N LYS A 61 -4.80 -1.20 -13.89
CA LYS A 61 -4.62 -2.54 -14.46
C LYS A 61 -4.24 -3.61 -13.43
N VAL A 62 -4.25 -3.28 -12.15
CA VAL A 62 -3.99 -4.25 -11.08
C VAL A 62 -5.06 -5.33 -11.05
N LYS A 63 -4.67 -6.58 -10.79
CA LYS A 63 -5.58 -7.73 -10.79
C LYS A 63 -6.01 -8.13 -9.38
N LEU A 64 -7.24 -8.59 -9.28
CA LEU A 64 -7.78 -9.25 -8.09
C LEU A 64 -8.10 -10.69 -8.43
N THR A 65 -7.77 -11.61 -7.53
CA THR A 65 -7.99 -13.05 -7.75
C THR A 65 -9.42 -13.46 -7.37
N GLY A 66 -9.90 -14.57 -7.97
CA GLY A 66 -11.21 -15.11 -7.70
C GLY A 66 -12.33 -14.15 -8.11
N LYS A 67 -13.38 -14.09 -7.28
CA LYS A 67 -14.55 -13.24 -7.54
C LYS A 67 -14.48 -11.87 -6.86
N LYS A 68 -13.31 -11.45 -6.39
CA LYS A 68 -13.15 -10.19 -5.64
C LYS A 68 -13.55 -8.96 -6.44
N GLU A 69 -13.38 -8.98 -7.76
CA GLU A 69 -13.73 -7.86 -8.62
C GLU A 69 -15.21 -7.45 -8.48
N THR A 70 -16.10 -8.43 -8.33
CA THR A 70 -17.54 -8.19 -8.21
C THR A 70 -18.05 -8.33 -6.78
N ALA A 71 -17.41 -9.14 -5.94
CA ALA A 71 -17.88 -9.50 -4.62
C ALA A 71 -17.27 -8.68 -3.47
N LYS A 72 -16.02 -8.22 -3.63
CA LYS A 72 -15.34 -7.49 -2.57
C LYS A 72 -15.93 -6.08 -2.42
N GLN A 73 -16.19 -5.69 -1.18
CA GLN A 73 -16.70 -4.35 -0.85
C GLN A 73 -15.80 -3.68 0.17
N TYR A 74 -15.68 -2.36 0.05
CA TYR A 74 -14.99 -1.53 1.03
C TYR A 74 -16.02 -0.77 1.85
N MET A 75 -15.88 -0.84 3.18
CA MET A 75 -16.76 -0.14 4.11
C MET A 75 -16.14 1.18 4.53
N SER A 76 -16.94 2.24 4.54
CA SER A 76 -16.61 3.49 5.20
C SER A 76 -17.70 3.81 6.24
N TYR A 77 -17.29 4.45 7.34
CA TYR A 77 -18.19 4.75 8.44
C TYR A 77 -18.07 6.22 8.81
N SER A 78 -19.20 6.93 8.81
CA SER A 78 -19.25 8.36 9.07
C SER A 78 -19.17 8.74 10.56
N GLY A 79 -19.27 7.75 11.46
CA GLY A 79 -19.36 7.99 12.91
C GLY A 79 -20.80 8.14 13.42
N TRP A 80 -21.77 8.18 12.54
CA TRP A 80 -23.18 8.26 12.91
C TRP A 80 -23.83 6.89 12.85
N LYS A 81 -24.84 6.67 13.69
CA LYS A 81 -25.60 5.42 13.69
C LYS A 81 -26.22 5.20 12.32
N GLY A 82 -25.96 4.01 11.74
CA GLY A 82 -26.42 3.71 10.38
C GLY A 82 -25.63 4.36 9.29
N GLY A 83 -24.43 4.92 9.61
CA GLY A 83 -23.58 5.62 8.65
C GLY A 83 -22.60 4.74 7.89
N GLU A 84 -22.76 3.43 7.92
CA GLU A 84 -21.94 2.51 7.14
C GLU A 84 -22.26 2.63 5.65
N LYS A 85 -21.23 2.77 4.83
CA LYS A 85 -21.33 2.77 3.38
C LYS A 85 -20.45 1.70 2.80
N TYR A 86 -20.96 0.96 1.84
CA TYR A 86 -20.23 -0.09 1.16
C TYR A 86 -20.06 0.27 -0.32
N THR A 87 -18.85 0.14 -0.82
CA THR A 87 -18.52 0.40 -2.22
C THR A 87 -17.84 -0.82 -2.81
N THR A 88 -18.32 -1.30 -3.96
CA THR A 88 -17.71 -2.45 -4.63
C THR A 88 -16.38 -2.07 -5.27
N VAL A 89 -15.50 -3.06 -5.46
CA VAL A 89 -14.22 -2.88 -6.15
C VAL A 89 -14.44 -2.33 -7.56
N GLU A 90 -15.42 -2.87 -8.26
CA GLU A 90 -15.75 -2.47 -9.62
C GLU A 90 -16.04 -0.96 -9.72
N ARG A 91 -16.81 -0.43 -8.77
CA ARG A 91 -17.13 1.00 -8.71
C ARG A 91 -15.92 1.85 -8.36
N ILE A 92 -15.07 1.40 -7.44
CA ILE A 92 -13.85 2.09 -7.07
C ILE A 92 -12.88 2.13 -8.25
N ARG A 93 -12.75 1.01 -8.97
CA ARG A 93 -11.88 0.94 -10.15
C ARG A 93 -12.31 1.93 -11.24
N ALA A 94 -13.60 2.14 -11.39
CA ALA A 94 -14.13 3.07 -12.39
C ALA A 94 -13.86 4.54 -12.03
N LYS A 95 -13.88 4.88 -10.73
CA LYS A 95 -13.71 6.26 -10.27
C LYS A 95 -12.29 6.61 -9.84
N GLN A 96 -11.69 5.77 -9.01
CA GLN A 96 -10.38 6.01 -8.40
C GLN A 96 -9.62 4.70 -8.28
N PRO A 97 -9.07 4.17 -9.39
CA PRO A 97 -8.39 2.87 -9.35
C PRO A 97 -7.19 2.85 -8.40
N GLU A 98 -6.51 3.97 -8.20
CA GLU A 98 -5.39 4.09 -7.26
C GLU A 98 -5.79 3.82 -5.81
N HIS A 99 -7.05 3.99 -5.47
CA HIS A 99 -7.55 3.74 -4.11
C HIS A 99 -7.38 2.27 -3.69
N LEU A 100 -7.49 1.35 -4.64
CA LEU A 100 -7.31 -0.08 -4.37
C LEU A 100 -5.92 -0.35 -3.80
N ILE A 101 -4.89 0.19 -4.43
CA ILE A 101 -3.50 -0.01 -4.01
C ILE A 101 -3.22 0.77 -2.72
N THR A 102 -3.66 2.01 -2.64
CA THR A 102 -3.46 2.87 -1.47
C THR A 102 -4.06 2.23 -0.21
N HIS A 103 -5.28 1.72 -0.30
CA HIS A 103 -5.95 1.06 0.83
C HIS A 103 -5.21 -0.19 1.28
N ALA A 104 -4.78 -1.03 0.33
CA ALA A 104 -4.06 -2.27 0.64
C ALA A 104 -2.71 -1.99 1.31
N VAL A 105 -1.93 -1.07 0.77
CA VAL A 105 -0.61 -0.71 1.32
C VAL A 105 -0.75 -0.05 2.68
N LYS A 106 -1.70 0.86 2.84
CA LYS A 106 -1.93 1.57 4.10
C LYS A 106 -2.25 0.62 5.25
N GLY A 107 -2.93 -0.49 4.97
CA GLY A 107 -3.22 -1.52 5.96
C GLY A 107 -2.00 -2.35 6.36
N MET A 108 -0.93 -2.34 5.57
CA MET A 108 0.28 -3.15 5.77
C MET A 108 1.44 -2.39 6.41
N ILE A 109 1.34 -1.07 6.55
CA ILE A 109 2.38 -0.24 7.17
C ILE A 109 1.93 0.23 8.55
N PRO A 110 2.88 0.60 9.45
CA PRO A 110 2.52 1.14 10.77
C PRO A 110 1.69 2.42 10.64
N LYS A 111 0.74 2.58 11.57
CA LYS A 111 -0.21 3.71 11.55
C LYS A 111 0.19 4.85 12.50
N ASN A 112 1.45 4.98 12.78
CA ASN A 112 1.93 6.07 13.63
C ASN A 112 2.19 7.33 12.86
#